data_3e9b607c669218ec29a7762bf0b8113c
#
_entry.id   3e9b607c669218ec29a7762bf0b8113c
#
_cell.length_a   1.000
_cell.length_b   1.000
_cell.length_c   1.000
_cell.angle_alpha   90.00
_cell.angle_beta   90.00
_cell.angle_gamma   90.00
#
_symmetry.space_group_name_H-M   'P 1'
#
loop_
_entity.id
_entity.type
_entity.pdbx_description
1 polymer ?
#
loop_
_entity_poly.entity_id
_entity_poly.type
_entity_poly.pdbx_seq_one_letter_code
_entity_poly.pdbx_strand_id
1 'polypeptide(L)'
;FSWLTNVWLGLNDQAPGALDRSLMGGRKTDVEPFGFEPMDSVLAAINEIDSKRASEVMHFYKEYLESMKNVANLVEVDGHVCYVVGNRTVKGHQLPTDQFTAWGFEQEGFEYVTTYLRDIPNKRMPSKNSPTNKAGKKVATMHKEYLVVLKKK
;
A
#
# COMPACT_ATOMS: atom_id res chain seq x y z
N PHE A 1 -2.12 -11.02 -13.36
CA PHE A 1 -0.70 -11.45 -13.55
C PHE A 1 -0.36 -12.68 -12.71
N SER A 2 -0.84 -12.80 -11.47
CA SER A 2 -0.62 -13.97 -10.60
C SER A 2 -1.07 -15.29 -11.24
N TRP A 3 -2.18 -15.32 -11.98
CA TRP A 3 -2.67 -16.52 -12.66
C TRP A 3 -1.65 -17.09 -13.66
N LEU A 4 -1.13 -16.28 -14.57
CA LEU A 4 -0.14 -16.73 -15.57
C LEU A 4 1.14 -17.25 -14.92
N THR A 5 1.62 -16.58 -13.88
CA THR A 5 2.81 -16.98 -13.12
C THR A 5 2.59 -18.33 -12.43
N ASN A 6 1.43 -18.53 -11.80
CA ASN A 6 1.11 -19.76 -11.08
C ASN A 6 0.93 -20.95 -12.05
N VAL A 7 0.29 -20.73 -13.20
CA VAL A 7 0.19 -21.74 -14.25
C VAL A 7 1.59 -22.12 -14.75
N TRP A 8 2.44 -21.14 -14.98
CA TRP A 8 3.80 -21.36 -15.47
C TRP A 8 4.71 -22.08 -14.45
N LEU A 9 4.52 -21.78 -13.16
CA LEU A 9 5.27 -22.44 -12.07
C LEU A 9 4.68 -23.79 -11.65
N GLY A 10 3.58 -24.24 -12.28
CA GLY A 10 2.93 -25.49 -11.91
C GLY A 10 2.20 -25.47 -10.54
N LEU A 11 1.95 -24.30 -9.99
CA LEU A 11 1.27 -24.14 -8.69
C LEU A 11 -0.26 -24.20 -8.85
N ASN A 12 -0.74 -25.22 -9.54
CA ASN A 12 -2.14 -25.28 -10.02
C ASN A 12 -3.15 -25.85 -9.00
N ASP A 13 -2.75 -26.12 -7.77
CA ASP A 13 -3.63 -26.74 -6.77
C ASP A 13 -4.78 -25.84 -6.29
N GLN A 14 -4.76 -24.56 -6.65
CA GLN A 14 -5.83 -23.62 -6.31
C GLN A 14 -6.40 -22.94 -7.55
N ALA A 15 -7.74 -22.78 -7.57
CA ALA A 15 -8.39 -21.98 -8.61
C ALA A 15 -7.82 -20.54 -8.59
N PRO A 16 -7.48 -19.94 -9.76
CA PRO A 16 -6.84 -18.63 -9.87
C PRO A 16 -7.55 -17.53 -9.07
N GLY A 17 -8.86 -17.51 -9.07
CA GLY A 17 -9.65 -16.53 -8.30
C GLY A 17 -9.64 -16.77 -6.80
N ALA A 18 -9.33 -17.98 -6.32
CA ALA A 18 -9.14 -18.26 -4.89
C ALA A 18 -7.78 -17.71 -4.43
N LEU A 19 -6.76 -17.91 -5.25
CA LEU A 19 -5.44 -17.36 -4.98
C LEU A 19 -5.45 -15.82 -4.96
N ASP A 20 -6.05 -15.17 -5.94
CA ASP A 20 -6.16 -13.71 -5.96
C ASP A 20 -6.89 -13.15 -4.73
N ARG A 21 -7.89 -13.88 -4.21
CA ARG A 21 -8.57 -13.52 -2.95
C ARG A 21 -7.72 -13.77 -1.69
N SER A 22 -6.73 -14.61 -1.77
CA SER A 22 -5.80 -14.86 -0.65
C SER A 22 -4.62 -13.90 -0.60
N LEU A 23 -4.41 -13.11 -1.66
CA LEU A 23 -3.38 -12.09 -1.69
C LEU A 23 -3.76 -10.86 -0.85
N MET A 24 -2.76 -10.07 -0.49
CA MET A 24 -2.90 -8.84 0.28
C MET A 24 -3.96 -7.91 -0.33
N GLY A 25 -4.93 -7.48 0.46
CA GLY A 25 -6.07 -6.67 0.00
C GLY A 25 -7.15 -7.42 -0.77
N GLY A 26 -7.06 -8.75 -0.90
CA GLY A 26 -8.03 -9.57 -1.65
C GLY A 26 -9.36 -9.80 -0.93
N ARG A 27 -9.45 -9.50 0.36
CA ARG A 27 -10.66 -9.64 1.19
C ARG A 27 -11.28 -8.28 1.49
N LYS A 28 -12.50 -8.30 1.99
CA LYS A 28 -13.18 -7.11 2.53
C LYS A 28 -13.14 -7.16 4.04
N THR A 29 -13.03 -5.98 4.66
CA THR A 29 -13.13 -5.81 6.10
C THR A 29 -13.92 -4.55 6.42
N ASP A 30 -14.42 -4.43 7.63
CA ASP A 30 -15.03 -3.19 8.08
C ASP A 30 -13.99 -2.07 8.13
N VAL A 31 -14.43 -0.86 7.82
CA VAL A 31 -13.57 0.34 7.87
C VAL A 31 -13.53 0.83 9.31
N GLU A 32 -12.40 0.62 9.96
CA GLU A 32 -12.13 1.02 11.33
C GLU A 32 -10.90 1.92 11.37
N PRO A 33 -10.83 2.92 12.27
CA PRO A 33 -9.65 3.77 12.36
C PRO A 33 -8.40 2.98 12.79
N PHE A 34 -7.26 3.29 12.19
CA PHE A 34 -5.96 2.78 12.61
C PHE A 34 -5.41 3.50 13.85
N GLY A 35 -5.94 4.69 14.16
CA GLY A 35 -5.36 5.63 15.13
C GLY A 35 -4.25 6.48 14.52
N PHE A 36 -4.16 6.51 13.19
CA PHE A 36 -3.27 7.38 12.42
C PHE A 36 -4.10 8.35 11.58
N GLU A 37 -4.32 9.55 12.11
CA GLU A 37 -5.25 10.55 11.57
C GLU A 37 -5.11 10.79 10.06
N PRO A 38 -3.89 10.95 9.48
CA PRO A 38 -3.77 11.20 8.04
C PRO A 38 -4.33 10.08 7.16
N MET A 39 -4.23 8.81 7.59
CA MET A 39 -4.82 7.67 6.87
C MET A 39 -6.32 7.55 7.14
N ASP A 40 -6.72 7.73 8.39
CA ASP A 40 -8.10 7.57 8.83
C ASP A 40 -9.02 8.59 8.15
N SER A 41 -8.58 9.85 8.03
CA SER A 41 -9.30 10.90 7.29
C SER A 41 -9.47 10.55 5.82
N VAL A 42 -8.42 10.05 5.16
CA VAL A 42 -8.49 9.65 3.75
C VAL A 42 -9.41 8.45 3.56
N LEU A 43 -9.36 7.47 4.44
CA LEU A 43 -10.25 6.30 4.38
C LEU A 43 -11.72 6.68 4.59
N ALA A 44 -12.01 7.59 5.52
CA ALA A 44 -13.36 8.11 5.74
C ALA A 44 -13.89 8.80 4.47
N ALA A 45 -13.11 9.66 3.84
CA ALA A 45 -13.48 10.32 2.59
C ALA A 45 -13.70 9.34 1.43
N ILE A 46 -12.89 8.28 1.32
CA ILE A 46 -13.09 7.23 0.32
C ILE A 46 -14.39 6.44 0.63
N ASN A 47 -14.66 6.18 1.91
CA ASN A 47 -15.84 5.41 2.34
C ASN A 47 -17.16 6.13 2.01
N GLU A 48 -17.20 7.46 2.10
CA GLU A 48 -18.35 8.26 1.68
C GLU A 48 -18.64 8.13 0.17
N ILE A 49 -17.59 7.94 -0.66
CA ILE A 49 -17.73 7.85 -2.11
C ILE A 49 -18.00 6.40 -2.54
N ASP A 50 -17.29 5.43 -1.93
CA ASP A 50 -17.33 4.02 -2.32
C ASP A 50 -16.88 3.14 -1.14
N SER A 51 -17.85 2.68 -0.35
CA SER A 51 -17.60 1.86 0.84
C SER A 51 -16.91 0.52 0.52
N LYS A 52 -17.23 -0.08 -0.63
CA LYS A 52 -16.56 -1.30 -1.07
C LYS A 52 -15.07 -1.05 -1.30
N ARG A 53 -14.73 0.07 -1.94
CA ARG A 53 -13.34 0.42 -2.22
C ARG A 53 -12.57 0.80 -0.95
N ALA A 54 -13.22 1.48 0.00
CA ALA A 54 -12.65 1.77 1.31
C ALA A 54 -12.31 0.48 2.08
N SER A 55 -13.24 -0.49 2.08
CA SER A 55 -13.03 -1.81 2.68
C SER A 55 -11.83 -2.56 2.09
N GLU A 56 -11.65 -2.54 0.76
CA GLU A 56 -10.51 -3.17 0.09
C GLU A 56 -9.18 -2.46 0.47
N VAL A 57 -9.18 -1.14 0.55
CA VAL A 57 -8.01 -0.35 0.97
C VAL A 57 -7.68 -0.60 2.44
N MET A 58 -8.70 -0.60 3.30
CA MET A 58 -8.52 -0.90 4.72
C MET A 58 -7.90 -2.28 4.93
N HIS A 59 -8.41 -3.31 4.24
CA HIS A 59 -7.89 -4.67 4.35
C HIS A 59 -6.42 -4.73 3.93
N PHE A 60 -6.07 -4.09 2.82
CA PHE A 60 -4.67 -4.00 2.38
C PHE A 60 -3.76 -3.41 3.47
N TYR A 61 -4.16 -2.30 4.09
CA TYR A 61 -3.33 -1.65 5.09
C TYR A 61 -3.28 -2.39 6.43
N LYS A 62 -4.34 -3.16 6.81
CA LYS A 62 -4.29 -4.09 7.94
C LYS A 62 -3.22 -5.18 7.73
N GLU A 63 -3.23 -5.82 6.56
CA GLU A 63 -2.24 -6.84 6.21
C GLU A 63 -0.84 -6.24 6.04
N TYR A 64 -0.75 -5.00 5.56
CA TYR A 64 0.51 -4.28 5.44
C TYR A 64 1.15 -4.02 6.81
N LEU A 65 0.37 -3.58 7.82
CA LEU A 65 0.84 -3.46 9.19
C LEU A 65 1.34 -4.79 9.76
N GLU A 66 0.61 -5.87 9.54
CA GLU A 66 1.03 -7.19 9.99
C GLU A 66 2.34 -7.63 9.32
N SER A 67 2.51 -7.33 8.04
CA SER A 67 3.77 -7.60 7.34
C SER A 67 4.94 -6.79 7.91
N MET A 68 4.72 -5.51 8.25
CA MET A 68 5.74 -4.67 8.90
C MET A 68 6.13 -5.22 10.28
N LYS A 69 5.16 -5.67 11.07
CA LYS A 69 5.41 -6.32 12.36
C LYS A 69 6.26 -7.59 12.22
N ASN A 70 5.96 -8.41 11.22
CA ASN A 70 6.75 -9.62 10.94
C ASN A 70 8.19 -9.26 10.56
N VAL A 71 8.40 -8.22 9.73
CA VAL A 71 9.74 -7.73 9.37
C VAL A 71 10.44 -7.14 10.59
N ALA A 72 9.73 -6.37 11.42
CA ALA A 72 10.30 -5.77 12.64
C ALA A 72 10.89 -6.83 13.59
N ASN A 73 10.25 -7.99 13.69
CA ASN A 73 10.72 -9.10 14.52
C ASN A 73 12.02 -9.75 14.01
N LEU A 74 12.36 -9.57 12.73
CA LEU A 74 13.56 -10.15 12.11
C LEU A 74 14.76 -9.18 12.13
N VAL A 75 14.53 -7.92 12.42
CA VAL A 75 15.59 -6.89 12.45
C VAL A 75 16.20 -6.85 13.85
N GLU A 76 17.51 -6.86 13.94
CA GLU A 76 18.25 -6.70 15.21
C GLU A 76 18.21 -5.25 15.70
N VAL A 77 18.47 -5.05 16.99
CA VAL A 77 18.67 -3.70 17.58
C VAL A 77 19.80 -2.98 16.83
N ASP A 78 19.67 -1.68 16.63
CA ASP A 78 20.50 -0.85 15.76
C ASP A 78 20.41 -1.15 14.26
N GLY A 79 19.68 -2.18 13.84
CA GLY A 79 19.40 -2.49 12.45
C GLY A 79 18.49 -1.46 11.78
N HIS A 80 18.55 -1.39 10.46
CA HIS A 80 17.75 -0.45 9.67
C HIS A 80 16.76 -1.17 8.77
N VAL A 81 15.61 -0.54 8.56
CA VAL A 81 14.68 -0.89 7.49
C VAL A 81 14.62 0.23 6.47
N CYS A 82 14.57 -0.14 5.18
CA CYS A 82 14.44 0.80 4.06
C CYS A 82 13.27 0.35 3.18
N TYR A 83 12.16 1.09 3.22
CA TYR A 83 10.96 0.78 2.45
C TYR A 83 10.79 1.74 1.28
N VAL A 84 10.69 1.20 0.07
CA VAL A 84 10.34 1.98 -1.12
C VAL A 84 8.85 1.86 -1.34
N VAL A 85 8.13 2.95 -1.15
CA VAL A 85 6.68 3.00 -1.27
C VAL A 85 6.22 4.13 -2.18
N GLY A 86 4.99 4.05 -2.62
CA GLY A 86 4.36 5.09 -3.41
C GLY A 86 2.99 5.48 -2.85
N ASN A 87 2.73 6.77 -2.81
CA ASN A 87 1.45 7.31 -2.37
C ASN A 87 0.41 7.20 -3.50
N ARG A 88 -0.36 6.11 -3.46
CA ARG A 88 -1.38 5.82 -4.45
C ARG A 88 -2.61 6.72 -4.25
N THR A 89 -3.22 7.13 -5.36
CA THR A 89 -4.51 7.85 -5.33
C THR A 89 -5.67 6.87 -5.55
N VAL A 90 -6.65 6.92 -4.66
CA VAL A 90 -7.88 6.13 -4.71
C VAL A 90 -9.08 7.08 -4.65
N LYS A 91 -10.00 7.00 -5.61
CA LYS A 91 -11.19 7.89 -5.69
C LYS A 91 -10.88 9.38 -5.59
N GLY A 92 -9.71 9.82 -6.05
CA GLY A 92 -9.27 11.22 -5.98
C GLY A 92 -8.50 11.58 -4.71
N HIS A 93 -8.43 10.72 -3.71
CA HIS A 93 -7.71 10.90 -2.45
C HIS A 93 -6.38 10.18 -2.48
N GLN A 94 -5.29 10.87 -2.13
CA GLN A 94 -3.95 10.29 -2.05
C GLN A 94 -3.75 9.63 -0.68
N LEU A 95 -3.37 8.37 -0.69
CA LEU A 95 -3.06 7.60 0.51
C LEU A 95 -1.63 7.95 0.98
N PRO A 96 -1.44 8.35 2.25
CA PRO A 96 -0.14 8.73 2.80
C PRO A 96 0.67 7.49 3.20
N THR A 97 1.00 6.64 2.21
CA THR A 97 1.65 5.33 2.46
C THR A 97 3.03 5.48 3.09
N ASP A 98 3.80 6.50 2.70
CA ASP A 98 5.11 6.81 3.27
C ASP A 98 5.04 7.13 4.76
N GLN A 99 4.12 8.02 5.15
CA GLN A 99 3.90 8.39 6.55
C GLN A 99 3.32 7.22 7.36
N PHE A 100 2.40 6.46 6.76
CA PHE A 100 1.82 5.28 7.37
C PHE A 100 2.88 4.19 7.62
N THR A 101 3.85 4.03 6.70
CA THR A 101 4.97 3.11 6.87
C THR A 101 5.86 3.54 8.02
N ALA A 102 6.18 4.83 8.13
CA ALA A 102 6.95 5.36 9.25
C ALA A 102 6.23 5.11 10.58
N TRP A 103 4.96 5.52 10.67
CA TRP A 103 4.13 5.31 11.84
C TRP A 103 4.01 3.83 12.25
N GLY A 104 3.79 2.92 11.29
CA GLY A 104 3.66 1.49 11.56
C GLY A 104 4.92 0.89 12.17
N PHE A 105 6.11 1.24 11.70
CA PHE A 105 7.38 0.79 12.29
C PHE A 105 7.67 1.47 13.63
N GLU A 106 7.25 2.71 13.85
CA GLU A 106 7.38 3.38 15.16
C GLU A 106 6.60 2.64 16.25
N GLN A 107 5.42 2.06 15.93
CA GLN A 107 4.67 1.19 16.84
C GLN A 107 5.44 -0.10 17.20
N GLU A 108 6.37 -0.54 16.37
CA GLU A 108 7.20 -1.74 16.57
C GLU A 108 8.60 -1.41 17.13
N GLY A 109 8.78 -0.21 17.71
CA GLY A 109 10.00 0.19 18.41
C GLY A 109 11.11 0.73 17.51
N PHE A 110 10.79 1.18 16.32
CA PHE A 110 11.75 1.86 15.44
C PHE A 110 11.71 3.37 15.65
N GLU A 111 12.82 4.03 15.31
CA GLU A 111 12.95 5.47 15.22
C GLU A 111 12.98 5.89 13.76
N TYR A 112 12.18 6.89 13.40
CA TYR A 112 12.22 7.48 12.07
C TYR A 112 13.55 8.22 11.86
N VAL A 113 14.25 7.89 10.77
CA VAL A 113 15.50 8.53 10.39
C VAL A 113 15.26 9.58 9.32
N THR A 114 14.71 9.19 8.18
CA THR A 114 14.45 10.11 7.06
C THR A 114 13.57 9.46 6.00
N THR A 115 13.03 10.30 5.12
CA THR A 115 12.40 9.85 3.87
C THR A 115 13.04 10.57 2.69
N TYR A 116 13.66 9.80 1.80
CA TYR A 116 14.16 10.33 0.54
C TYR A 116 13.08 10.28 -0.53
N LEU A 117 12.93 11.37 -1.25
CA LEU A 117 12.01 11.47 -2.37
C LEU A 117 12.77 11.20 -3.67
N ARG A 118 12.31 10.21 -4.43
CA ARG A 118 12.88 9.85 -5.72
C ARG A 118 11.87 10.09 -6.83
N ASP A 119 12.24 10.84 -7.83
CA ASP A 119 11.48 10.91 -9.09
C ASP A 119 11.70 9.63 -9.89
N ILE A 120 10.63 9.11 -10.50
CA ILE A 120 10.70 7.94 -11.37
C ILE A 120 11.04 8.44 -12.79
N PRO A 121 12.32 8.46 -13.20
CA PRO A 121 12.69 8.81 -14.57
C PRO A 121 12.22 7.69 -15.51
N ASN A 122 11.91 8.02 -16.73
CA ASN A 122 11.57 7.04 -17.78
C ASN A 122 10.36 6.14 -17.48
N LYS A 123 9.34 6.69 -16.84
CA LYS A 123 8.11 5.95 -16.60
C LYS A 123 7.47 5.52 -17.92
N ARG A 124 7.46 4.22 -18.22
CA ARG A 124 6.85 3.65 -19.42
C ARG A 124 5.32 3.71 -19.42
N MET A 125 4.70 4.00 -18.27
CA MET A 125 3.25 4.17 -18.17
C MET A 125 2.84 5.63 -18.46
N PRO A 126 1.66 5.86 -19.04
CA PRO A 126 1.16 7.21 -19.29
C PRO A 126 1.15 8.06 -18.02
N SER A 127 1.54 9.34 -18.15
CA SER A 127 1.51 10.31 -17.03
C SER A 127 0.10 10.59 -16.48
N LYS A 128 -0.92 10.28 -17.29
CA LYS A 128 -2.33 10.37 -16.91
C LYS A 128 -3.05 9.10 -17.34
N ASN A 129 -3.83 8.52 -16.45
CA ASN A 129 -4.64 7.34 -16.74
C ASN A 129 -6.13 7.64 -16.47
N SER A 130 -7.03 6.97 -17.18
CA SER A 130 -8.46 7.01 -16.91
C SER A 130 -8.87 5.75 -16.13
N PRO A 131 -9.01 5.81 -14.80
CA PRO A 131 -9.35 4.64 -13.99
C PRO A 131 -10.75 4.09 -14.29
N THR A 132 -11.59 4.87 -14.97
CA THR A 132 -12.98 4.48 -15.30
C THR A 132 -13.19 4.24 -16.79
N ASN A 133 -12.16 4.29 -17.63
CA ASN A 133 -12.25 4.26 -19.10
C ASN A 133 -13.23 5.29 -19.72
N LYS A 134 -13.62 6.31 -18.95
CA LYS A 134 -14.45 7.41 -19.46
C LYS A 134 -13.58 8.48 -20.10
N ALA A 135 -13.91 8.87 -21.32
CA ALA A 135 -13.22 9.94 -22.03
C ALA A 135 -13.26 11.26 -21.22
N GLY A 136 -12.11 11.94 -21.14
CA GLY A 136 -11.97 13.22 -20.44
C GLY A 136 -11.67 13.16 -18.94
N LYS A 137 -11.88 12.05 -18.26
CA LYS A 137 -11.54 11.86 -16.83
C LYS A 137 -10.16 11.20 -16.67
N LYS A 138 -9.10 12.00 -16.80
CA LYS A 138 -7.72 11.53 -16.58
C LYS A 138 -7.24 11.96 -15.20
N VAL A 139 -6.67 11.00 -14.45
CA VAL A 139 -6.04 11.24 -13.16
C VAL A 139 -4.52 11.10 -13.33
N ALA A 140 -3.76 11.96 -12.66
CA ALA A 140 -2.31 11.87 -12.65
C ALA A 140 -1.87 10.53 -12.06
N THR A 141 -0.90 9.91 -12.68
CA THR A 141 -0.29 8.70 -12.14
C THR A 141 0.87 9.08 -11.21
N MET A 142 1.21 8.19 -10.30
CA MET A 142 2.31 8.37 -9.36
C MET A 142 3.64 8.58 -10.12
N HIS A 143 4.34 9.67 -9.84
CA HIS A 143 5.63 10.03 -10.45
C HIS A 143 6.79 9.98 -9.45
N LYS A 144 6.48 9.80 -8.19
CA LYS A 144 7.44 9.83 -7.09
C LYS A 144 7.36 8.56 -6.28
N GLU A 145 8.51 8.12 -5.80
CA GLU A 145 8.66 7.07 -4.81
C GLU A 145 9.30 7.65 -3.56
N TYR A 146 8.95 7.07 -2.44
CA TYR A 146 9.43 7.47 -1.12
C TYR A 146 10.26 6.33 -0.55
N LEU A 147 11.52 6.61 -0.24
CA LEU A 147 12.39 5.69 0.47
C LEU A 147 12.37 6.05 1.95
N VAL A 148 11.56 5.35 2.72
CA VAL A 148 11.38 5.55 4.16
C VAL A 148 12.44 4.74 4.89
N VAL A 149 13.25 5.40 5.72
CA VAL A 149 14.35 4.79 6.48
C VAL A 149 14.07 4.92 7.97
N LEU A 150 14.10 3.78 8.65
CA LEU A 150 13.94 3.71 10.11
C LEU A 150 15.01 2.82 10.71
N LYS A 151 15.35 3.08 11.97
CA LYS A 151 16.33 2.34 12.77
C LYS A 151 15.64 1.70 13.97
N LYS A 152 15.92 0.43 14.24
CA LYS A 152 15.41 -0.25 15.43
C LYS A 152 16.14 0.22 16.68
N LYS A 153 15.38 0.57 17.74
CA LYS A 153 15.90 0.93 19.06
C LYS A 153 16.33 -0.28 19.87
#